data_4e67901855bd9f2caca324050ada9402
#
_entry.id   4e67901855bd9f2caca324050ada9402
#
_cell.length_a   1.000
_cell.length_b   1.000
_cell.length_c   1.000
_cell.angle_alpha   90.00
_cell.angle_beta   90.00
_cell.angle_gamma   90.00
#
_symmetry.space_group_name_H-M   'P 1'
#
loop_
_entity.id
_entity.type
_entity.pdbx_description
1 polymer ?
#
loop_
_entity_poly.entity_id
_entity_poly.type
_entity_poly.pdbx_seq_one_letter_code
_entity_poly.pdbx_strand_id
1 'polypeptide(L)'
;EIPWCRGGLGGPVYKEQARRMLTNMIDQHHNHPAVIIWGLGNENDWPNDFSEFDKGAIRTFMKELHDLAHSLDDTRMTAIRRCEFCSDIVDVYSPSIWAGWYRGVFTDYKSVSEQEMQKVKRFLHVEWGGDSHARRHSENVFANLKGIESGNGADERAGDASLYGGAARASKDGDWSESYIVRLIDWHLKEQETMPWLTGAAYWPFKDFSTHVRPENPVPYVNQKGVIERDFTRKESYYVFQSYWTTEPMVHIYGHSWPVRWGNHGDRKEILVYSNCDEVELFMNGVSQGVKKRNSQDYPAAGLRCNCVYEEGKNEIRAVAVKGKT
;
A
#
# COMPACT_ATOMS: atom_id res chain seq x y z
N GLU A 1 -17.05 1.33 4.43
CA GLU A 1 -17.32 1.32 2.98
C GLU A 1 -18.29 0.22 2.62
N ILE A 2 -19.24 0.50 1.72
CA ILE A 2 -20.15 -0.52 1.19
C ILE A 2 -19.43 -1.46 0.22
N PRO A 3 -19.97 -2.68 -0.05
CA PRO A 3 -19.32 -3.68 -0.89
C PRO A 3 -18.99 -3.19 -2.29
N TRP A 4 -17.84 -3.64 -2.77
CA TRP A 4 -17.33 -3.40 -4.11
C TRP A 4 -18.26 -3.91 -5.21
N CYS A 5 -18.51 -3.06 -6.20
CA CYS A 5 -19.19 -3.42 -7.44
C CYS A 5 -18.41 -2.82 -8.62
N ARG A 6 -17.30 -3.47 -8.94
CA ARG A 6 -16.43 -3.06 -10.05
C ARG A 6 -17.23 -3.09 -11.35
N GLY A 7 -17.13 -2.00 -12.09
CA GLY A 7 -17.71 -1.93 -13.43
C GLY A 7 -19.17 -1.56 -13.50
N GLY A 8 -19.76 -1.01 -12.47
CA GLY A 8 -21.09 -0.47 -12.67
C GLY A 8 -21.99 -0.37 -11.44
N LEU A 9 -23.25 -0.70 -11.65
CA LEU A 9 -24.33 -0.58 -10.68
C LEU A 9 -24.70 -1.90 -10.04
N GLY A 10 -24.24 -3.03 -10.57
CA GLY A 10 -24.86 -4.31 -10.29
C GLY A 10 -26.33 -4.33 -10.71
N GLY A 11 -27.06 -5.37 -10.35
CA GLY A 11 -28.49 -5.45 -10.58
C GLY A 11 -29.32 -4.78 -9.46
N PRO A 12 -30.65 -4.88 -9.55
CA PRO A 12 -31.56 -4.36 -8.52
C PRO A 12 -31.27 -4.87 -7.11
N VAL A 13 -30.86 -6.13 -7.00
CA VAL A 13 -30.45 -6.76 -5.73
C VAL A 13 -29.26 -6.06 -5.10
N TYR A 14 -28.23 -5.73 -5.89
CA TYR A 14 -27.08 -5.00 -5.39
C TYR A 14 -27.48 -3.62 -4.87
N LYS A 15 -28.28 -2.87 -5.65
CA LYS A 15 -28.72 -1.52 -5.25
C LYS A 15 -29.48 -1.54 -3.92
N GLU A 16 -30.39 -2.49 -3.76
CA GLU A 16 -31.15 -2.66 -2.52
C GLU A 16 -30.23 -3.02 -1.35
N GLN A 17 -29.30 -3.94 -1.56
CA GLN A 17 -28.33 -4.30 -0.54
C GLN A 17 -27.40 -3.14 -0.19
N ALA A 18 -26.92 -2.37 -1.17
CA ALA A 18 -26.06 -1.23 -0.94
C ALA A 18 -26.73 -0.17 -0.04
N ARG A 19 -27.99 0.18 -0.32
CA ARG A 19 -28.80 1.07 0.53
C ARG A 19 -28.92 0.54 1.95
N ARG A 20 -29.32 -0.72 2.09
CA ARG A 20 -29.49 -1.37 3.40
C ARG A 20 -28.18 -1.43 4.17
N MET A 21 -27.07 -1.78 3.51
CA MET A 21 -25.76 -1.89 4.17
C MET A 21 -25.25 -0.51 4.57
N LEU A 22 -25.44 0.53 3.74
CA LEU A 22 -25.09 1.89 4.09
C LEU A 22 -25.87 2.38 5.33
N THR A 23 -27.19 2.16 5.33
CA THR A 23 -28.04 2.50 6.47
C THR A 23 -27.58 1.79 7.75
N ASN A 24 -27.42 0.46 7.67
CA ASN A 24 -27.00 -0.34 8.83
C ASN A 24 -25.60 0.07 9.32
N MET A 25 -24.67 0.39 8.41
CA MET A 25 -23.32 0.82 8.76
C MET A 25 -23.36 2.15 9.51
N ILE A 26 -24.17 3.10 9.07
CA ILE A 26 -24.33 4.39 9.74
C ILE A 26 -25.01 4.21 11.10
N ASP A 27 -26.14 3.50 11.16
CA ASP A 27 -26.85 3.26 12.41
C ASP A 27 -25.98 2.60 13.49
N GLN A 28 -25.17 1.60 13.09
CA GLN A 28 -24.33 0.86 14.04
C GLN A 28 -23.10 1.64 14.48
N HIS A 29 -22.56 2.51 13.63
CA HIS A 29 -21.27 3.15 13.86
C HIS A 29 -21.32 4.67 13.96
N HIS A 30 -22.50 5.29 13.92
CA HIS A 30 -22.67 6.73 14.00
C HIS A 30 -21.95 7.36 15.22
N ASN A 31 -22.02 6.73 16.37
CA ASN A 31 -21.37 7.22 17.59
C ASN A 31 -19.92 6.72 17.79
N HIS A 32 -19.35 5.99 16.81
CA HIS A 32 -18.00 5.47 16.95
C HIS A 32 -16.96 6.51 16.54
N PRO A 33 -16.09 6.98 17.46
CA PRO A 33 -15.21 8.13 17.21
C PRO A 33 -14.10 7.84 16.17
N ALA A 34 -13.77 6.58 15.89
CA ALA A 34 -12.79 6.23 14.88
C ALA A 34 -13.37 6.21 13.45
N VAL A 35 -14.69 6.28 13.28
CA VAL A 35 -15.30 6.39 11.95
C VAL A 35 -15.32 7.86 11.56
N ILE A 36 -14.63 8.19 10.48
CA ILE A 36 -14.44 9.58 10.02
C ILE A 36 -15.10 9.88 8.67
N ILE A 37 -15.32 8.87 7.83
CA ILE A 37 -15.84 9.01 6.47
C ILE A 37 -16.69 7.80 6.10
N TRP A 38 -17.78 8.01 5.35
CA TRP A 38 -18.62 6.97 4.79
C TRP A 38 -18.23 6.67 3.34
N GLY A 39 -17.68 5.48 3.07
CA GLY A 39 -17.33 5.03 1.72
C GLY A 39 -18.56 4.53 0.94
N LEU A 40 -18.85 5.14 -0.20
CA LEU A 40 -20.04 4.86 -1.01
C LEU A 40 -19.79 3.88 -2.16
N GLY A 41 -18.54 3.62 -2.50
CA GLY A 41 -18.20 2.72 -3.59
C GLY A 41 -16.72 2.65 -3.88
N ASN A 42 -16.36 1.64 -4.67
CA ASN A 42 -15.00 1.39 -5.14
C ASN A 42 -15.05 0.87 -6.59
N GLU A 43 -14.28 1.49 -7.49
CA GLU A 43 -14.09 1.04 -8.88
C GLU A 43 -15.38 0.88 -9.71
N ASN A 44 -16.39 1.70 -9.46
CA ASN A 44 -17.64 1.68 -10.23
C ASN A 44 -17.48 2.14 -11.69
N ASP A 45 -16.28 2.55 -12.10
CA ASP A 45 -15.93 3.04 -13.43
C ASP A 45 -15.22 2.01 -14.32
N TRP A 46 -15.30 0.72 -13.99
CA TRP A 46 -14.70 -0.35 -14.79
C TRP A 46 -15.67 -0.91 -15.81
N PRO A 47 -15.54 -0.63 -17.13
CA PRO A 47 -16.60 -0.85 -18.11
C PRO A 47 -16.78 -2.31 -18.55
N ASN A 48 -15.85 -3.21 -18.24
CA ASN A 48 -15.82 -4.55 -18.82
C ASN A 48 -16.39 -5.65 -17.93
N ASP A 49 -16.82 -5.33 -16.71
CA ASP A 49 -17.31 -6.35 -15.76
C ASP A 49 -18.80 -6.68 -15.94
N PHE A 50 -19.57 -5.79 -16.57
CA PHE A 50 -20.99 -5.98 -16.84
C PHE A 50 -21.30 -5.67 -18.31
N SER A 51 -22.33 -6.33 -18.84
CA SER A 51 -22.79 -6.14 -20.21
C SER A 51 -23.29 -4.73 -20.50
N GLU A 52 -23.77 -4.03 -19.46
CA GLU A 52 -24.29 -2.68 -19.57
C GLU A 52 -23.50 -1.75 -18.65
N PHE A 53 -22.78 -0.80 -19.26
CA PHE A 53 -22.04 0.24 -18.55
C PHE A 53 -22.64 1.60 -18.88
N ASP A 54 -23.36 2.18 -17.92
CA ASP A 54 -24.01 3.48 -18.05
C ASP A 54 -23.51 4.46 -16.99
N LYS A 55 -22.64 5.40 -17.42
CA LYS A 55 -22.09 6.43 -16.54
C LYS A 55 -23.18 7.29 -15.89
N GLY A 56 -24.26 7.63 -16.62
CA GLY A 56 -25.36 8.44 -16.10
C GLY A 56 -26.10 7.73 -14.98
N ALA A 57 -26.40 6.44 -15.18
CA ALA A 57 -27.04 5.62 -14.17
C ALA A 57 -26.14 5.40 -12.93
N ILE A 58 -24.81 5.22 -13.12
CA ILE A 58 -23.84 5.12 -12.03
C ILE A 58 -23.83 6.43 -11.22
N ARG A 59 -23.72 7.57 -11.87
CA ARG A 59 -23.77 8.88 -11.20
C ARG A 59 -25.06 9.09 -10.42
N THR A 60 -26.21 8.73 -11.00
CA THR A 60 -27.51 8.84 -10.33
C THR A 60 -27.54 8.01 -9.06
N PHE A 61 -27.04 6.78 -9.10
CA PHE A 61 -27.03 5.91 -7.94
C PHE A 61 -25.99 6.37 -6.87
N MET A 62 -24.81 6.84 -7.27
CA MET A 62 -23.84 7.41 -6.32
C MET A 62 -24.41 8.67 -5.64
N LYS A 63 -25.14 9.52 -6.37
CA LYS A 63 -25.82 10.66 -5.76
C LYS A 63 -26.91 10.22 -4.78
N GLU A 64 -27.68 9.22 -5.11
CA GLU A 64 -28.68 8.64 -4.20
C GLU A 64 -28.04 8.14 -2.88
N LEU A 65 -26.91 7.41 -2.97
CA LEU A 65 -26.19 6.93 -1.79
C LEU A 65 -25.57 8.09 -0.99
N HIS A 66 -25.08 9.12 -1.66
CA HIS A 66 -24.56 10.35 -1.02
C HIS A 66 -25.67 11.07 -0.24
N ASP A 67 -26.82 11.31 -0.88
CA ASP A 67 -27.95 11.97 -0.25
C ASP A 67 -28.51 11.13 0.92
N LEU A 68 -28.58 9.81 0.78
CA LEU A 68 -28.96 8.89 1.84
C LEU A 68 -28.00 8.97 3.05
N ALA A 69 -26.69 8.93 2.80
CA ALA A 69 -25.71 9.04 3.88
C ALA A 69 -25.87 10.33 4.66
N HIS A 70 -25.98 11.48 3.97
CA HIS A 70 -26.17 12.79 4.61
C HIS A 70 -27.52 12.96 5.29
N SER A 71 -28.57 12.23 4.84
CA SER A 71 -29.86 12.20 5.54
C SER A 71 -29.81 11.46 6.88
N LEU A 72 -28.86 10.52 7.03
CA LEU A 72 -28.66 9.70 8.22
C LEU A 72 -27.58 10.25 9.15
N ASP A 73 -26.56 10.88 8.59
CA ASP A 73 -25.44 11.50 9.31
C ASP A 73 -24.96 12.75 8.56
N ASP A 74 -25.32 13.92 9.05
CA ASP A 74 -24.93 15.22 8.51
C ASP A 74 -23.54 15.70 9.02
N THR A 75 -22.90 14.93 9.90
CA THR A 75 -21.63 15.29 10.53
C THR A 75 -20.40 14.76 9.83
N ARG A 76 -20.53 13.68 9.06
CA ARG A 76 -19.41 13.02 8.37
C ARG A 76 -19.54 13.14 6.86
N MET A 77 -18.36 13.21 6.23
CA MET A 77 -18.22 13.26 4.78
C MET A 77 -18.42 11.88 4.13
N THR A 78 -18.83 11.90 2.87
CA THR A 78 -18.85 10.73 2.00
C THR A 78 -17.62 10.66 1.12
N ALA A 79 -17.21 9.45 0.74
CA ALA A 79 -16.08 9.23 -0.15
C ALA A 79 -16.34 8.14 -1.18
N ILE A 80 -15.59 8.19 -2.29
CA ILE A 80 -15.48 7.10 -3.26
C ILE A 80 -14.02 6.93 -3.66
N ARG A 81 -13.58 5.70 -3.76
CA ARG A 81 -12.27 5.40 -4.35
C ARG A 81 -12.46 5.09 -5.83
N ARG A 82 -11.69 5.80 -6.67
CA ARG A 82 -11.81 5.75 -8.12
C ARG A 82 -13.22 6.16 -8.58
N CYS A 83 -13.56 5.96 -9.83
CA CYS A 83 -14.80 6.49 -10.42
C CYS A 83 -14.76 8.02 -10.59
N GLU A 84 -13.77 8.51 -11.37
CA GLU A 84 -13.47 9.93 -11.54
C GLU A 84 -14.71 10.74 -11.94
N PHE A 85 -15.59 10.18 -12.79
CA PHE A 85 -16.81 10.87 -13.20
C PHE A 85 -17.88 10.97 -12.09
N CYS A 86 -17.60 10.50 -10.87
CA CYS A 86 -18.41 10.72 -9.67
C CYS A 86 -17.71 11.64 -8.65
N SER A 87 -16.54 12.16 -8.96
CA SER A 87 -15.73 12.96 -8.03
C SER A 87 -16.39 14.27 -7.57
N ASP A 88 -17.32 14.80 -8.35
CA ASP A 88 -18.12 15.99 -8.06
C ASP A 88 -19.37 15.70 -7.21
N ILE A 89 -19.71 14.44 -6.97
CA ILE A 89 -20.88 14.01 -6.21
C ILE A 89 -20.54 13.84 -4.73
N VAL A 90 -19.39 13.20 -4.46
CA VAL A 90 -18.94 12.90 -3.09
C VAL A 90 -18.17 14.07 -2.47
N ASP A 91 -18.03 14.10 -1.14
CA ASP A 91 -17.27 15.13 -0.46
C ASP A 91 -15.77 14.96 -0.59
N VAL A 92 -15.31 13.71 -0.65
CA VAL A 92 -13.90 13.33 -0.74
C VAL A 92 -13.71 12.30 -1.84
N TYR A 93 -12.77 12.56 -2.73
CA TYR A 93 -12.41 11.64 -3.80
C TYR A 93 -11.02 11.05 -3.56
N SER A 94 -10.90 9.74 -3.71
CA SER A 94 -9.62 9.03 -3.71
C SER A 94 -9.29 8.55 -5.12
N PRO A 95 -8.30 9.15 -5.79
CA PRO A 95 -7.85 8.65 -7.10
C PRO A 95 -7.14 7.30 -6.96
N SER A 96 -6.98 6.63 -8.11
CA SER A 96 -6.23 5.38 -8.19
C SER A 96 -4.77 5.64 -8.48
N ILE A 97 -3.89 5.44 -7.50
CA ILE A 97 -2.45 5.65 -7.61
C ILE A 97 -1.72 4.38 -7.16
N TRP A 98 -1.16 3.65 -8.15
CA TRP A 98 -0.41 2.42 -7.94
C TRP A 98 1.04 2.54 -8.42
N ALA A 99 1.65 3.69 -8.15
CA ALA A 99 3.04 3.97 -8.53
C ALA A 99 3.99 2.90 -8.01
N GLY A 100 4.74 2.28 -8.92
CA GLY A 100 5.70 1.23 -8.61
C GLY A 100 5.11 -0.17 -8.49
N TRP A 101 3.79 -0.35 -8.70
CA TRP A 101 3.22 -1.70 -8.75
C TRP A 101 2.56 -1.99 -10.10
N TYR A 102 1.41 -1.39 -10.38
CA TYR A 102 0.74 -1.58 -11.68
C TYR A 102 1.26 -0.62 -12.75
N ARG A 103 1.89 0.49 -12.36
CA ARG A 103 2.40 1.51 -13.28
C ARG A 103 3.66 2.18 -12.72
N GLY A 104 4.53 2.63 -13.63
CA GLY A 104 5.70 3.45 -13.32
C GLY A 104 6.62 2.86 -12.25
N VAL A 105 7.40 3.71 -11.65
CA VAL A 105 8.30 3.36 -10.54
C VAL A 105 7.75 3.95 -9.23
N PHE A 106 8.09 3.36 -8.09
CA PHE A 106 7.56 3.85 -6.80
C PHE A 106 8.03 5.27 -6.45
N THR A 107 9.14 5.72 -7.02
CA THR A 107 9.64 7.09 -6.85
C THR A 107 8.77 8.15 -7.51
N ASP A 108 7.85 7.78 -8.40
CA ASP A 108 6.88 8.68 -9.02
C ASP A 108 5.72 9.04 -8.09
N TYR A 109 5.58 8.39 -6.94
CA TYR A 109 4.40 8.49 -6.07
C TYR A 109 4.00 9.92 -5.74
N LYS A 110 4.96 10.76 -5.32
CA LYS A 110 4.67 12.15 -4.96
C LYS A 110 4.23 12.97 -6.16
N SER A 111 4.97 12.91 -7.26
CA SER A 111 4.67 13.71 -8.46
C SER A 111 3.31 13.35 -9.06
N VAL A 112 2.95 12.06 -9.08
CA VAL A 112 1.63 11.61 -9.54
C VAL A 112 0.54 12.06 -8.57
N SER A 113 0.78 11.98 -7.26
CA SER A 113 -0.17 12.45 -6.24
C SER A 113 -0.41 13.95 -6.33
N GLU A 114 0.61 14.75 -6.60
CA GLU A 114 0.50 16.20 -6.82
C GLU A 114 -0.34 16.53 -8.05
N GLN A 115 -0.23 15.74 -9.12
CA GLN A 115 -1.06 15.91 -10.32
C GLN A 115 -2.53 15.57 -10.05
N GLU A 116 -2.80 14.50 -9.34
CA GLU A 116 -4.17 14.08 -9.00
C GLU A 116 -4.82 15.05 -7.99
N MET A 117 -4.04 15.58 -7.05
CA MET A 117 -4.52 16.56 -6.08
C MET A 117 -5.07 17.82 -6.73
N GLN A 118 -4.50 18.26 -7.88
CA GLN A 118 -4.98 19.44 -8.61
C GLN A 118 -6.40 19.27 -9.18
N LYS A 119 -6.87 18.03 -9.31
CA LYS A 119 -8.19 17.71 -9.89
C LYS A 119 -9.30 17.65 -8.85
N VAL A 120 -8.99 17.68 -7.55
CA VAL A 120 -9.93 17.43 -6.46
C VAL A 120 -9.83 18.49 -5.37
N LYS A 121 -10.92 18.70 -4.64
CA LYS A 121 -10.95 19.67 -3.52
C LYS A 121 -10.31 19.10 -2.25
N ARG A 122 -10.47 17.80 -2.00
CA ARG A 122 -9.96 17.06 -0.85
C ARG A 122 -9.38 15.75 -1.32
N PHE A 123 -8.12 15.52 -1.02
CA PHE A 123 -7.37 14.37 -1.46
C PHE A 123 -7.23 13.34 -0.34
N LEU A 124 -7.74 12.15 -0.57
CA LEU A 124 -7.57 10.98 0.28
C LEU A 124 -7.00 9.84 -0.59
N HIS A 125 -6.01 9.11 -0.10
CA HIS A 125 -5.43 7.99 -0.84
C HIS A 125 -5.70 6.66 -0.11
N VAL A 126 -6.83 6.04 -0.43
CA VAL A 126 -7.33 4.87 0.33
C VAL A 126 -7.01 3.52 -0.31
N GLU A 127 -6.17 3.46 -1.31
CA GLU A 127 -5.74 2.17 -1.85
C GLU A 127 -4.40 2.31 -2.56
N TRP A 128 -3.35 1.77 -1.98
CA TRP A 128 -2.00 1.74 -2.53
C TRP A 128 -1.23 0.52 -2.00
N GLY A 129 -0.10 0.20 -2.63
CA GLY A 129 0.78 -0.88 -2.20
C GLY A 129 1.24 -1.79 -3.32
N GLY A 130 1.38 -3.06 -3.05
CA GLY A 130 1.77 -4.10 -3.99
C GLY A 130 1.81 -5.47 -3.33
N ASP A 131 1.88 -6.51 -4.13
CA ASP A 131 1.96 -7.88 -3.65
C ASP A 131 3.39 -8.23 -3.24
N SER A 132 3.52 -9.10 -2.24
CA SER A 132 4.75 -9.82 -1.94
C SER A 132 4.47 -11.25 -1.54
N HIS A 133 5.27 -12.17 -2.07
CA HIS A 133 5.25 -13.55 -1.62
C HIS A 133 6.09 -13.66 -0.34
N ALA A 134 5.46 -14.04 0.76
CA ALA A 134 6.13 -14.14 2.05
C ALA A 134 7.38 -15.04 1.98
N ARG A 135 8.44 -14.63 2.65
CA ARG A 135 9.74 -15.32 2.68
C ARG A 135 10.49 -15.33 1.35
N ARG A 136 9.99 -14.62 0.32
CA ARG A 136 10.74 -14.40 -0.92
C ARG A 136 11.58 -13.14 -0.78
N HIS A 137 12.89 -13.30 -0.88
CA HIS A 137 13.86 -12.22 -0.78
C HIS A 137 14.78 -12.18 -1.99
N SER A 138 15.39 -11.04 -2.27
CA SER A 138 16.27 -10.83 -3.42
C SER A 138 17.50 -10.04 -3.02
N GLU A 139 18.69 -10.49 -3.43
CA GLU A 139 19.95 -9.73 -3.31
C GLU A 139 19.99 -8.60 -4.34
N ASN A 140 19.25 -8.73 -5.45
CA ASN A 140 19.24 -7.76 -6.54
C ASN A 140 17.81 -7.35 -6.87
N VAL A 141 17.25 -6.52 -6.02
CA VAL A 141 15.82 -6.12 -6.01
C VAL A 141 15.34 -5.54 -7.34
N PHE A 142 16.21 -4.83 -8.06
CA PHE A 142 15.84 -4.10 -9.28
C PHE A 142 16.28 -4.79 -10.58
N ALA A 143 16.81 -6.02 -10.51
CA ALA A 143 17.35 -6.70 -11.70
C ALA A 143 16.34 -6.84 -12.84
N ASN A 144 15.10 -7.20 -12.52
CA ASN A 144 14.04 -7.46 -13.49
C ASN A 144 13.18 -6.22 -13.80
N LEU A 145 13.51 -5.06 -13.22
CA LEU A 145 12.70 -3.83 -13.32
C LEU A 145 13.29 -2.79 -14.29
N LYS A 146 14.36 -3.15 -15.01
CA LYS A 146 15.10 -2.23 -15.89
C LYS A 146 14.29 -1.65 -17.06
N GLY A 147 13.20 -2.30 -17.46
CA GLY A 147 12.32 -1.84 -18.54
C GLY A 147 11.14 -0.99 -18.06
N ILE A 148 11.06 -0.70 -16.77
CA ILE A 148 9.97 0.12 -16.21
C ILE A 148 10.40 1.58 -16.26
N GLU A 149 9.59 2.39 -16.94
CA GLU A 149 9.86 3.81 -17.13
C GLU A 149 9.13 4.67 -16.09
N SER A 150 9.83 5.69 -15.58
CA SER A 150 9.27 6.76 -14.77
C SER A 150 8.33 7.66 -15.59
N GLY A 151 7.38 8.33 -14.94
CA GLY A 151 6.50 9.33 -15.56
C GLY A 151 5.30 8.76 -16.32
N ASN A 152 5.08 7.45 -16.30
CA ASN A 152 3.98 6.78 -17.04
C ASN A 152 2.63 6.80 -16.29
N GLY A 153 2.47 7.66 -15.30
CA GLY A 153 1.27 7.69 -14.47
C GLY A 153 1.22 6.50 -13.49
N ALA A 154 0.11 6.35 -12.78
CA ALA A 154 0.01 5.34 -11.74
C ALA A 154 -1.34 4.59 -11.70
N ASP A 155 -2.31 4.95 -12.55
CA ASP A 155 -3.63 4.29 -12.61
C ASP A 155 -3.50 2.87 -13.19
N GLU A 156 -4.02 1.87 -12.48
CA GLU A 156 -3.99 0.46 -12.88
C GLU A 156 -4.74 0.15 -14.17
N ARG A 157 -5.75 0.94 -14.54
CA ARG A 157 -6.53 0.71 -15.78
C ARG A 157 -5.66 0.74 -17.04
N ALA A 158 -4.75 1.69 -17.08
CA ALA A 158 -3.86 1.85 -18.21
C ALA A 158 -2.71 0.84 -18.22
N GLY A 159 -2.45 0.18 -17.07
CA GLY A 159 -1.45 -0.86 -16.91
C GLY A 159 -1.97 -2.26 -17.13
N ASP A 160 -3.28 -2.39 -17.07
CA ASP A 160 -3.95 -3.67 -16.97
C ASP A 160 -3.56 -4.48 -15.70
N ALA A 161 -4.54 -4.96 -14.98
CA ALA A 161 -4.33 -5.90 -13.87
C ALA A 161 -3.91 -7.31 -14.36
N SER A 162 -3.90 -7.54 -15.66
CA SER A 162 -3.45 -8.76 -16.32
C SER A 162 -1.94 -8.94 -16.14
N LEU A 163 -1.49 -10.17 -15.92
CA LEU A 163 -0.08 -10.53 -15.98
C LEU A 163 0.44 -10.66 -17.42
N TYR A 164 -0.44 -10.55 -18.41
CA TYR A 164 -0.11 -10.74 -19.82
C TYR A 164 -0.15 -9.41 -20.59
N GLY A 165 0.84 -9.18 -21.44
CA GLY A 165 0.92 -8.01 -22.31
C GLY A 165 1.13 -6.68 -21.59
N GLY A 166 0.95 -5.58 -22.32
CA GLY A 166 1.11 -4.22 -21.83
C GLY A 166 2.55 -3.81 -21.50
N ALA A 167 2.72 -2.59 -20.97
CA ALA A 167 4.01 -2.06 -20.57
C ALA A 167 4.64 -2.84 -19.41
N ALA A 168 5.98 -2.76 -19.30
CA ALA A 168 6.71 -3.31 -18.17
C ALA A 168 6.23 -2.69 -16.83
N ARG A 169 6.06 -3.53 -15.82
CA ARG A 169 5.58 -3.12 -14.48
C ARG A 169 5.95 -4.15 -13.42
N ALA A 170 6.11 -3.72 -12.20
CA ALA A 170 6.53 -4.58 -11.10
C ALA A 170 5.57 -5.76 -10.85
N SER A 171 4.26 -5.55 -11.02
CA SER A 171 3.24 -6.59 -10.85
C SER A 171 3.32 -7.75 -11.86
N LYS A 172 3.97 -7.52 -13.01
CA LYS A 172 4.15 -8.54 -14.06
C LYS A 172 5.60 -9.03 -14.16
N ASP A 173 6.54 -8.09 -14.19
CA ASP A 173 7.94 -8.35 -14.50
C ASP A 173 8.82 -8.43 -13.24
N GLY A 174 8.31 -8.00 -12.09
CA GLY A 174 8.98 -8.08 -10.80
C GLY A 174 9.04 -9.49 -10.22
N ASP A 175 9.82 -9.64 -9.16
CA ASP A 175 10.07 -10.92 -8.49
C ASP A 175 9.08 -11.23 -7.36
N TRP A 176 8.17 -10.32 -7.06
CA TRP A 176 7.22 -10.40 -5.95
C TRP A 176 7.89 -10.64 -4.59
N SER A 177 9.11 -10.13 -4.44
CA SER A 177 9.85 -10.29 -3.20
C SER A 177 9.41 -9.31 -2.11
N GLU A 178 9.58 -9.71 -0.86
CA GLU A 178 9.49 -8.79 0.27
C GLU A 178 10.55 -7.69 0.17
N SER A 179 11.69 -7.97 -0.46
CA SER A 179 12.76 -7.00 -0.68
C SER A 179 12.32 -5.81 -1.54
N TYR A 180 11.46 -6.03 -2.53
CA TYR A 180 10.91 -4.95 -3.34
C TYR A 180 9.81 -4.19 -2.60
N ILE A 181 8.86 -4.91 -2.02
CA ILE A 181 7.68 -4.28 -1.45
C ILE A 181 8.00 -3.39 -0.24
N VAL A 182 8.97 -3.77 0.61
CA VAL A 182 9.38 -2.92 1.71
C VAL A 182 9.98 -1.60 1.23
N ARG A 183 10.68 -1.60 0.10
CA ARG A 183 11.23 -0.37 -0.50
C ARG A 183 10.15 0.53 -1.07
N LEU A 184 9.14 -0.05 -1.73
CA LEU A 184 7.98 0.69 -2.23
C LEU A 184 7.22 1.35 -1.07
N ILE A 185 6.90 0.57 -0.04
CA ILE A 185 6.13 1.05 1.13
C ILE A 185 6.90 2.14 1.87
N ASP A 186 8.17 1.90 2.14
CA ASP A 186 9.04 2.84 2.85
C ASP A 186 9.14 4.18 2.10
N TRP A 187 9.32 4.14 0.78
CA TRP A 187 9.30 5.34 -0.06
C TRP A 187 7.96 6.08 0.00
N HIS A 188 6.84 5.37 -0.11
CA HIS A 188 5.53 5.99 -0.04
C HIS A 188 5.29 6.65 1.32
N LEU A 189 5.60 5.98 2.41
CA LEU A 189 5.46 6.53 3.77
C LEU A 189 6.32 7.77 3.97
N LYS A 190 7.58 7.75 3.51
CA LYS A 190 8.48 8.90 3.52
C LYS A 190 7.88 10.10 2.76
N GLU A 191 7.36 9.86 1.56
CA GLU A 191 6.78 10.94 0.75
C GLU A 191 5.47 11.47 1.35
N GLN A 192 4.65 10.61 1.95
CA GLN A 192 3.39 11.01 2.61
C GLN A 192 3.64 12.05 3.71
N GLU A 193 4.74 11.96 4.44
CA GLU A 193 5.12 12.97 5.44
C GLU A 193 5.41 14.36 4.85
N THR A 194 5.70 14.43 3.55
CA THR A 194 5.99 15.68 2.83
C THR A 194 4.79 16.27 2.08
N MET A 195 3.61 15.67 2.23
CA MET A 195 2.39 16.08 1.53
C MET A 195 1.37 16.67 2.52
N PRO A 196 1.46 17.96 2.88
CA PRO A 196 0.57 18.57 3.90
C PRO A 196 -0.90 18.63 3.46
N TRP A 197 -1.17 18.48 2.19
CA TRP A 197 -2.50 18.44 1.58
C TRP A 197 -3.10 17.02 1.56
N LEU A 198 -2.32 15.98 1.83
CA LEU A 198 -2.80 14.61 1.95
C LEU A 198 -3.58 14.45 3.27
N THR A 199 -4.89 14.28 3.19
CA THR A 199 -5.75 14.19 4.37
C THR A 199 -5.68 12.82 5.06
N GLY A 200 -5.26 11.79 4.33
CA GLY A 200 -5.07 10.45 4.86
C GLY A 200 -4.69 9.47 3.76
N ALA A 201 -4.14 8.35 4.19
CA ALA A 201 -3.79 7.23 3.31
C ALA A 201 -4.10 5.89 3.98
N ALA A 202 -4.57 4.93 3.20
CA ALA A 202 -4.82 3.56 3.67
C ALA A 202 -4.18 2.56 2.72
N TYR A 203 -3.35 1.69 3.26
CA TYR A 203 -2.72 0.61 2.52
C TYR A 203 -3.73 -0.50 2.22
N TRP A 204 -3.66 -1.10 1.05
CA TRP A 204 -4.50 -2.22 0.63
C TRP A 204 -3.69 -3.52 0.45
N PRO A 205 -4.10 -4.58 1.18
CA PRO A 205 -4.90 -4.59 2.41
C PRO A 205 -4.06 -4.95 3.64
N PHE A 206 -4.66 -5.07 4.82
CA PHE A 206 -3.96 -5.49 6.03
C PHE A 206 -3.54 -6.97 5.95
N LYS A 207 -4.41 -7.85 5.43
CA LYS A 207 -4.23 -9.30 5.45
C LYS A 207 -4.42 -9.91 4.07
N ASP A 208 -3.58 -10.88 3.70
CA ASP A 208 -3.80 -11.70 2.51
C ASP A 208 -5.16 -12.39 2.56
N PHE A 209 -5.83 -12.49 1.43
CA PHE A 209 -7.15 -13.09 1.36
C PHE A 209 -7.35 -13.91 0.08
N SER A 210 -8.27 -14.87 0.14
CA SER A 210 -8.65 -15.69 -1.02
C SER A 210 -9.47 -14.86 -2.01
N THR A 211 -9.18 -15.02 -3.30
CA THR A 211 -9.90 -14.35 -4.38
C THR A 211 -9.85 -15.18 -5.65
N HIS A 212 -10.98 -15.33 -6.33
CA HIS A 212 -11.07 -16.09 -7.59
C HIS A 212 -10.47 -15.35 -8.78
N VAL A 213 -10.23 -14.04 -8.67
CA VAL A 213 -9.71 -13.21 -9.77
C VAL A 213 -8.19 -13.16 -9.86
N ARG A 214 -7.48 -13.99 -9.11
CA ARG A 214 -6.02 -14.06 -9.09
C ARG A 214 -5.50 -15.50 -9.17
N PRO A 215 -5.90 -16.29 -10.20
CA PRO A 215 -5.44 -17.69 -10.35
C PRO A 215 -3.94 -17.77 -10.64
N GLU A 216 -3.35 -16.75 -11.22
CA GLU A 216 -1.95 -16.69 -11.68
C GLU A 216 -0.94 -16.22 -10.62
N ASN A 217 -1.40 -15.80 -9.45
CA ASN A 217 -0.50 -15.34 -8.39
C ASN A 217 0.45 -16.45 -7.92
N PRO A 218 1.62 -16.13 -7.36
CA PRO A 218 2.56 -17.12 -6.79
C PRO A 218 1.91 -18.12 -5.84
N VAL A 219 0.91 -17.67 -5.05
CA VAL A 219 -0.04 -18.56 -4.40
C VAL A 219 -1.37 -18.40 -5.13
N PRO A 220 -1.80 -19.39 -5.94
CA PRO A 220 -3.01 -19.29 -6.74
C PRO A 220 -4.24 -18.95 -5.89
N TYR A 221 -5.09 -18.09 -6.44
CA TYR A 221 -6.32 -17.64 -5.79
C TYR A 221 -6.14 -16.91 -4.46
N VAL A 222 -4.97 -16.31 -4.24
CA VAL A 222 -4.69 -15.47 -3.07
C VAL A 222 -4.21 -14.08 -3.51
N ASN A 223 -4.86 -13.05 -3.02
CA ASN A 223 -4.33 -11.69 -3.07
C ASN A 223 -3.24 -11.58 -2.01
N GLN A 224 -1.99 -11.29 -2.45
CA GLN A 224 -0.80 -11.31 -1.59
C GLN A 224 -0.32 -9.90 -1.22
N LYS A 225 -1.19 -8.89 -1.31
CA LYS A 225 -0.85 -7.50 -0.92
C LYS A 225 -0.87 -7.25 0.58
N GLY A 226 -1.36 -8.21 1.38
CA GLY A 226 -1.39 -8.08 2.84
C GLY A 226 -0.02 -7.85 3.46
N VAL A 227 0.01 -7.12 4.57
CA VAL A 227 1.20 -6.99 5.42
C VAL A 227 1.38 -8.21 6.34
N ILE A 228 0.36 -9.05 6.42
CA ILE A 228 0.37 -10.36 7.07
C ILE A 228 -0.25 -11.42 6.16
N GLU A 229 0.17 -12.67 6.32
CA GLU A 229 -0.43 -13.82 5.65
C GLU A 229 -1.80 -14.19 6.26
N ARG A 230 -2.51 -15.13 5.63
CA ARG A 230 -3.83 -15.57 6.11
C ARG A 230 -3.84 -16.21 7.48
N ASP A 231 -2.72 -16.79 7.91
CA ASP A 231 -2.50 -17.38 9.23
C ASP A 231 -1.96 -16.39 10.28
N PHE A 232 -1.92 -15.09 9.93
CA PHE A 232 -1.37 -13.99 10.74
C PHE A 232 0.16 -13.96 10.83
N THR A 233 0.89 -14.75 10.06
CA THR A 233 2.34 -14.60 9.93
C THR A 233 2.65 -13.22 9.37
N ARG A 234 3.51 -12.46 10.07
CA ARG A 234 3.91 -11.11 9.68
C ARG A 234 4.91 -11.17 8.54
N LYS A 235 4.66 -10.38 7.51
CA LYS A 235 5.65 -10.12 6.45
C LYS A 235 6.58 -8.98 6.87
N GLU A 236 7.66 -8.78 6.14
CA GLU A 236 8.61 -7.66 6.39
C GLU A 236 7.92 -6.31 6.33
N SER A 237 6.93 -6.14 5.45
CA SER A 237 6.13 -4.92 5.32
C SER A 237 5.40 -4.53 6.61
N TYR A 238 4.99 -5.48 7.44
CA TYR A 238 4.40 -5.22 8.75
C TYR A 238 5.32 -4.36 9.62
N TYR A 239 6.60 -4.69 9.66
CA TYR A 239 7.58 -3.98 10.49
C TYR A 239 7.94 -2.60 9.92
N VAL A 240 7.84 -2.41 8.60
CA VAL A 240 7.97 -1.07 7.99
C VAL A 240 6.85 -0.17 8.53
N PHE A 241 5.59 -0.58 8.43
CA PHE A 241 4.47 0.19 8.97
C PHE A 241 4.58 0.41 10.47
N GLN A 242 4.97 -0.62 11.22
CA GLN A 242 5.17 -0.50 12.65
C GLN A 242 6.20 0.58 12.99
N SER A 243 7.30 0.70 12.23
CA SER A 243 8.33 1.71 12.46
C SER A 243 7.86 3.15 12.22
N TYR A 244 6.79 3.35 11.45
CA TYR A 244 6.20 4.67 11.19
C TYR A 244 5.03 5.00 12.11
N TRP A 245 4.19 4.01 12.45
CA TRP A 245 2.88 4.26 13.04
C TRP A 245 2.73 3.88 14.51
N THR A 246 3.65 3.12 15.10
CA THR A 246 3.57 2.82 16.54
C THR A 246 4.30 3.85 17.40
N THR A 247 3.76 4.08 18.60
CA THR A 247 4.43 4.86 19.65
C THR A 247 5.31 4.00 20.55
N GLU A 248 5.01 2.71 20.65
CA GLU A 248 5.79 1.75 21.43
C GLU A 248 7.18 1.53 20.79
N PRO A 249 8.26 1.57 21.58
CA PRO A 249 9.61 1.33 21.06
C PRO A 249 9.70 -0.01 20.34
N MET A 250 10.22 0.01 19.11
CA MET A 250 10.44 -1.19 18.32
C MET A 250 11.74 -1.14 17.54
N VAL A 251 12.32 -2.30 17.28
CA VAL A 251 13.45 -2.50 16.39
C VAL A 251 13.29 -3.84 15.67
N HIS A 252 13.47 -3.85 14.37
CA HIS A 252 13.41 -5.04 13.54
C HIS A 252 14.51 -5.02 12.47
N ILE A 253 15.28 -6.10 12.40
CA ILE A 253 16.27 -6.29 11.33
C ILE A 253 15.55 -6.94 10.14
N TYR A 254 15.57 -6.29 8.98
CA TYR A 254 15.01 -6.84 7.75
C TYR A 254 15.65 -8.18 7.41
N GLY A 255 14.83 -9.14 6.99
CA GLY A 255 15.29 -10.45 6.56
C GLY A 255 15.19 -11.52 7.64
N HIS A 256 14.30 -11.36 8.63
CA HIS A 256 14.08 -12.37 9.69
C HIS A 256 13.72 -13.75 9.14
N SER A 257 13.12 -13.81 7.95
CA SER A 257 12.81 -15.06 7.24
C SER A 257 13.82 -15.42 6.15
N TRP A 258 14.96 -14.75 6.12
CA TRP A 258 16.01 -14.93 5.10
C TRP A 258 17.33 -15.43 5.72
N PRO A 259 17.39 -16.71 6.12
CA PRO A 259 18.52 -17.23 6.88
C PRO A 259 19.79 -17.44 6.07
N VAL A 260 19.70 -17.48 4.74
CA VAL A 260 20.84 -17.72 3.84
C VAL A 260 21.01 -16.57 2.87
N ARG A 261 22.16 -15.93 2.91
CA ARG A 261 22.56 -14.86 1.99
C ARG A 261 23.66 -15.36 1.03
N TRP A 262 23.49 -15.01 -0.24
CA TRP A 262 24.42 -15.45 -1.30
C TRP A 262 25.22 -14.28 -1.87
N GLY A 263 26.49 -14.52 -2.21
CA GLY A 263 27.37 -13.52 -2.84
C GLY A 263 28.79 -14.01 -2.89
N ASN A 264 29.69 -13.21 -3.47
CA ASN A 264 31.11 -13.50 -3.48
C ASN A 264 31.73 -13.16 -2.11
N HIS A 265 32.86 -13.80 -1.82
CA HIS A 265 33.64 -13.44 -0.62
C HIS A 265 34.03 -11.94 -0.67
N GLY A 266 33.75 -11.23 0.42
CA GLY A 266 34.03 -9.80 0.55
C GLY A 266 32.95 -8.87 -0.01
N ASP A 267 31.89 -9.39 -0.63
CA ASP A 267 30.76 -8.56 -1.06
C ASP A 267 30.13 -7.84 0.13
N ARG A 268 29.90 -6.54 -0.05
CA ARG A 268 29.15 -5.74 0.92
C ARG A 268 27.66 -5.89 0.68
N LYS A 269 26.93 -6.23 1.73
CA LYS A 269 25.47 -6.36 1.71
C LYS A 269 24.82 -5.31 2.60
N GLU A 270 23.77 -4.69 2.07
CA GLU A 270 22.99 -3.74 2.84
C GLU A 270 22.12 -4.49 3.87
N ILE A 271 22.22 -4.06 5.12
CA ILE A 271 21.36 -4.48 6.22
C ILE A 271 20.46 -3.31 6.57
N LEU A 272 19.15 -3.50 6.49
CA LEU A 272 18.15 -2.52 6.85
C LEU A 272 17.63 -2.82 8.27
N VAL A 273 17.43 -1.76 9.05
CA VAL A 273 16.81 -1.86 10.37
C VAL A 273 15.62 -0.93 10.43
N TYR A 274 14.44 -1.46 10.65
CA TYR A 274 13.23 -0.66 10.86
C TYR A 274 13.05 -0.39 12.36
N SER A 275 12.97 0.87 12.73
CA SER A 275 12.80 1.28 14.12
C SER A 275 12.12 2.65 14.20
N ASN A 276 11.33 2.86 15.24
CA ASN A 276 10.79 4.17 15.63
C ASN A 276 11.61 4.83 16.75
N CYS A 277 12.75 4.26 17.10
CA CYS A 277 13.69 4.81 18.08
C CYS A 277 14.58 5.87 17.46
N ASP A 278 15.18 6.73 18.30
CA ASP A 278 15.98 7.87 17.85
C ASP A 278 17.32 7.44 17.26
N GLU A 279 17.91 6.40 17.84
CA GLU A 279 19.21 5.86 17.45
C GLU A 279 19.17 4.33 17.42
N VAL A 280 19.96 3.76 16.50
CA VAL A 280 20.19 2.30 16.41
C VAL A 280 21.66 2.04 16.21
N GLU A 281 22.23 1.13 17.00
CA GLU A 281 23.55 0.57 16.81
C GLU A 281 23.44 -0.85 16.28
N LEU A 282 24.07 -1.13 15.14
CA LEU A 282 24.14 -2.45 14.53
C LEU A 282 25.46 -3.13 14.87
N PHE A 283 25.39 -4.39 15.18
CA PHE A 283 26.57 -5.26 15.42
C PHE A 283 26.58 -6.39 14.41
N MET A 284 27.72 -6.65 13.80
CA MET A 284 27.99 -7.82 12.95
C MET A 284 29.08 -8.65 13.61
N ASN A 285 28.79 -9.90 13.98
CA ASN A 285 29.71 -10.81 14.67
C ASN A 285 30.35 -10.18 15.93
N GLY A 286 29.53 -9.45 16.69
CA GLY A 286 29.96 -8.74 17.90
C GLY A 286 30.68 -7.40 17.67
N VAL A 287 30.99 -7.04 16.41
CA VAL A 287 31.67 -5.79 16.07
C VAL A 287 30.65 -4.71 15.70
N SER A 288 30.72 -3.56 16.39
CA SER A 288 29.84 -2.41 16.10
C SER A 288 30.08 -1.88 14.69
N GLN A 289 28.99 -1.66 13.98
CA GLN A 289 28.98 -0.99 12.67
C GLN A 289 28.66 0.50 12.79
N GLY A 290 28.67 1.00 14.03
CA GLY A 290 28.36 2.37 14.39
C GLY A 290 26.89 2.62 14.71
N VAL A 291 26.64 3.80 15.30
CA VAL A 291 25.31 4.28 15.65
C VAL A 291 24.75 5.08 14.50
N LYS A 292 23.49 4.81 14.15
CA LYS A 292 22.73 5.56 13.15
C LYS A 292 21.57 6.28 13.85
N LYS A 293 21.33 7.53 13.45
CA LYS A 293 20.16 8.31 13.90
C LYS A 293 19.03 8.14 12.91
N ARG A 294 17.82 7.94 13.44
CA ARG A 294 16.63 7.86 12.60
C ARG A 294 16.31 9.22 11.98
N ASN A 295 16.11 9.22 10.67
CA ASN A 295 15.56 10.33 9.91
C ASN A 295 14.58 9.78 8.88
N SER A 296 13.27 9.99 9.05
CA SER A 296 12.23 9.42 8.18
C SER A 296 12.39 9.79 6.69
N GLN A 297 13.13 10.85 6.40
CA GLN A 297 13.41 11.29 5.02
C GLN A 297 14.70 10.69 4.43
N ASP A 298 15.50 10.00 5.23
CA ASP A 298 16.73 9.32 4.75
C ASP A 298 16.41 7.86 4.34
N TYR A 299 15.91 7.73 3.13
CA TYR A 299 15.54 6.44 2.52
C TYR A 299 16.78 5.62 2.10
N PRO A 300 16.78 4.28 2.26
CA PRO A 300 15.75 3.44 2.90
C PRO A 300 15.93 3.31 4.41
N ALA A 301 14.91 2.74 5.07
CA ALA A 301 14.87 2.44 6.50
C ALA A 301 15.14 3.65 7.41
N ALA A 302 14.70 4.84 6.97
CA ALA A 302 14.94 6.10 7.70
C ALA A 302 16.43 6.34 8.04
N GLY A 303 17.35 5.93 7.13
CA GLY A 303 18.79 6.00 7.33
C GLY A 303 19.39 4.92 8.22
N LEU A 304 18.56 4.07 8.82
CA LEU A 304 19.02 2.98 9.69
C LEU A 304 19.48 1.77 8.85
N ARG A 305 20.56 1.96 8.11
CA ARG A 305 21.16 0.96 7.22
C ARG A 305 22.67 0.92 7.34
N CYS A 306 23.25 -0.26 7.18
CA CYS A 306 24.69 -0.49 7.18
C CYS A 306 25.07 -1.41 6.03
N ASN A 307 26.24 -1.15 5.44
CA ASN A 307 26.84 -2.05 4.46
C ASN A 307 27.89 -2.90 5.17
N CYS A 308 27.59 -4.19 5.35
CA CYS A 308 28.43 -5.14 6.08
C CYS A 308 28.98 -6.21 5.15
N VAL A 309 30.17 -6.73 5.49
CA VAL A 309 30.73 -7.92 4.86
C VAL A 309 30.33 -9.13 5.69
N TYR A 310 29.75 -10.14 5.04
CA TYR A 310 29.45 -11.41 5.66
C TYR A 310 30.68 -12.33 5.59
N GLU A 311 30.91 -13.05 6.68
CA GLU A 311 31.85 -14.16 6.70
C GLU A 311 31.18 -15.41 6.11
N GLU A 312 31.99 -16.35 5.62
CA GLU A 312 31.49 -17.65 5.22
C GLU A 312 30.94 -18.41 6.42
N GLY A 313 29.74 -18.99 6.29
CA GLY A 313 29.06 -19.72 7.33
C GLY A 313 28.16 -18.84 8.20
N LYS A 314 28.22 -19.02 9.52
CA LYS A 314 27.30 -18.35 10.47
C LYS A 314 27.74 -16.92 10.73
N ASN A 315 26.80 -15.99 10.55
CA ASN A 315 26.94 -14.60 10.97
C ASN A 315 25.88 -14.26 12.02
N GLU A 316 26.25 -13.47 13.01
CA GLU A 316 25.34 -12.94 14.01
C GLU A 316 25.10 -11.45 13.76
N ILE A 317 23.85 -11.08 13.61
CA ILE A 317 23.45 -9.67 13.42
C ILE A 317 22.58 -9.28 14.60
N ARG A 318 22.98 -8.20 15.29
CA ARG A 318 22.24 -7.66 16.44
C ARG A 318 22.04 -6.16 16.28
N ALA A 319 20.83 -5.69 16.54
CA ALA A 319 20.54 -4.27 16.60
C ALA A 319 20.12 -3.87 18.03
N VAL A 320 20.61 -2.73 18.48
CA VAL A 320 20.23 -2.10 19.75
C VAL A 320 19.68 -0.73 19.46
N ALA A 321 18.42 -0.49 19.86
CA ALA A 321 17.75 0.78 19.61
C ALA A 321 17.55 1.55 20.93
N VAL A 322 17.64 2.87 20.85
CA VAL A 322 17.47 3.78 22.00
C VAL A 322 16.39 4.80 21.64
N LYS A 323 15.38 4.95 22.50
CA LYS A 323 14.31 5.95 22.39
C LYS A 323 14.33 6.85 23.63
N GLY A 324 14.36 8.17 23.40
CA GLY A 324 14.33 9.15 24.47
C GLY A 324 15.64 9.20 25.25
N LYS A 325 16.67 9.84 24.71
CA LYS A 325 17.77 10.35 25.55
C LYS A 325 17.26 11.61 26.24
N THR A 326 16.75 11.47 27.46
CA THR A 326 16.67 12.57 28.44
C THR A 326 18.03 12.81 29.04
#